data_1071096a4ee4f0bcff6db9ea11f394f7
#
_entry.id   1071096a4ee4f0bcff6db9ea11f394f7
#
_cell.length_a   1.000
_cell.length_b   1.000
_cell.length_c   1.000
_cell.angle_alpha   90.00
_cell.angle_beta   90.00
_cell.angle_gamma   90.00
#
_symmetry.space_group_name_H-M   'P 1'
#
loop_
_entity.id
_entity.type
_entity.pdbx_description
1 polymer ?
#
loop_
_entity_poly.entity_id
_entity_poly.type
_entity_poly.pdbx_seq_one_letter_code
_entity_poly.pdbx_strand_id
1 'polypeptide(L)'
;MEYSKEELIKAYRLMKSIREFEERMRSEYQQGKLPGFIHIYRNQEAIAVGACLDMDNNDYIASTHRGHGHCIAKGCDLDGMMLELACKQEGFCNGKGGSMHIADMSKGMLGANAIVGGGPPIAAGAALTAKTLKTRGVSMAFIGDGASDQGTVAEALNLAVVLKLPMIFMYENNFYAEFTKNPKPEGRIAERAGAYGMPAVVVDGSDFFAVHAACREAIERGRDGGGPTAIEAISARYYGHFEGDAQAYRDTEEMQRQRIEGDPLPKFLADPRASALDAETVAQIDAQIQEALDHAVERALAADDPTPDKLYTDVYINYEGELRR
;
A
#
# COMPACT_ATOMS: atom_id res chain seq x y z
N MET A 1 3.96 19.32 -14.02
CA MET A 1 5.10 18.40 -13.82
C MET A 1 5.27 17.64 -15.12
N GLU A 2 6.49 17.58 -15.64
CA GLU A 2 6.83 16.75 -16.80
C GLU A 2 7.38 15.41 -16.30
N TYR A 3 7.10 14.34 -17.05
CA TYR A 3 7.52 12.98 -16.72
C TYR A 3 8.40 12.45 -17.83
N SER A 4 9.52 11.81 -17.50
CA SER A 4 10.31 11.05 -18.46
C SER A 4 9.56 9.78 -18.91
N LYS A 5 9.94 9.25 -20.09
CA LYS A 5 9.37 7.98 -20.57
C LYS A 5 9.64 6.84 -19.58
N GLU A 6 10.80 6.84 -18.93
CA GLU A 6 11.20 5.85 -17.92
C GLU A 6 10.30 5.91 -16.67
N GLU A 7 9.98 7.10 -16.17
CA GLU A 7 9.06 7.27 -15.04
C GLU A 7 7.65 6.78 -15.39
N LEU A 8 7.17 7.07 -16.59
CA LEU A 8 5.87 6.60 -17.07
C LEU A 8 5.82 5.08 -17.22
N ILE A 9 6.88 4.48 -17.80
CA ILE A 9 7.02 3.02 -17.90
C ILE A 9 7.01 2.39 -16.50
N LYS A 10 7.78 2.94 -15.56
CA LYS A 10 7.82 2.44 -14.18
C LYS A 10 6.46 2.54 -13.52
N ALA A 11 5.78 3.68 -13.64
CA ALA A 11 4.46 3.89 -13.05
C ALA A 11 3.42 2.93 -13.63
N TYR A 12 3.33 2.82 -14.95
CA TYR A 12 2.41 1.90 -15.62
C TYR A 12 2.69 0.45 -15.22
N ARG A 13 3.95 0.03 -15.29
CA ARG A 13 4.37 -1.33 -14.91
C ARG A 13 3.94 -1.66 -13.48
N LEU A 14 4.17 -0.78 -12.52
CA LEU A 14 3.80 -1.02 -11.12
C LEU A 14 2.28 -1.08 -10.95
N MET A 15 1.52 -0.14 -11.51
CA MET A 15 0.05 -0.19 -11.42
C MET A 15 -0.52 -1.45 -12.09
N LYS A 16 0.01 -1.82 -13.24
CA LYS A 16 -0.40 -3.04 -13.96
C LYS A 16 -0.01 -4.30 -13.20
N SER A 17 1.20 -4.34 -12.61
CA SER A 17 1.62 -5.47 -11.77
C SER A 17 0.71 -5.65 -10.56
N ILE A 18 0.32 -4.57 -9.89
CA ILE A 18 -0.64 -4.63 -8.78
C ILE A 18 -1.98 -5.20 -9.28
N ARG A 19 -2.51 -4.69 -10.38
CA ARG A 19 -3.78 -5.16 -10.96
C ARG A 19 -3.76 -6.65 -11.26
N GLU A 20 -2.76 -7.10 -12.00
CA GLU A 20 -2.67 -8.49 -12.45
C GLU A 20 -2.34 -9.44 -11.29
N PHE A 21 -1.51 -9.00 -10.34
CA PHE A 21 -1.23 -9.76 -9.12
C PHE A 21 -2.51 -10.01 -8.32
N GLU A 22 -3.32 -8.99 -8.10
CA GLU A 22 -4.57 -9.09 -7.35
C GLU A 22 -5.59 -10.01 -8.05
N GLU A 23 -5.73 -9.90 -9.37
CA GLU A 23 -6.64 -10.76 -10.13
C GLU A 23 -6.14 -12.22 -10.17
N ARG A 24 -4.84 -12.43 -10.33
CA ARG A 24 -4.24 -13.77 -10.34
C ARG A 24 -4.36 -14.41 -8.96
N MET A 25 -3.97 -13.71 -7.91
CA MET A 25 -4.08 -14.18 -6.53
C MET A 25 -5.54 -14.51 -6.17
N ARG A 26 -6.49 -13.67 -6.57
CA ARG A 26 -7.92 -13.93 -6.40
C ARG A 26 -8.35 -15.22 -7.07
N SER A 27 -7.91 -15.44 -8.31
CA SER A 27 -8.20 -16.68 -9.05
C SER A 27 -7.65 -17.93 -8.36
N GLU A 28 -6.39 -17.87 -7.90
CA GLU A 28 -5.75 -18.99 -7.18
C GLU A 28 -6.44 -19.26 -5.82
N TYR A 29 -6.86 -18.22 -5.12
CA TYR A 29 -7.63 -18.32 -3.88
C TYR A 29 -9.00 -19.00 -4.10
N GLN A 30 -9.75 -18.61 -5.14
CA GLN A 30 -11.04 -19.21 -5.47
C GLN A 30 -10.94 -20.68 -5.86
N GLN A 31 -9.79 -21.11 -6.36
CA GLN A 31 -9.46 -22.51 -6.63
C GLN A 31 -9.03 -23.29 -5.38
N GLY A 32 -8.95 -22.63 -4.21
CA GLY A 32 -8.54 -23.24 -2.95
C GLY A 32 -7.04 -23.50 -2.82
N LYS A 33 -6.21 -22.88 -3.67
CA LYS A 33 -4.76 -23.06 -3.68
C LYS A 33 -4.03 -22.14 -2.69
N LEU A 34 -4.64 -21.02 -2.34
CA LEU A 34 -4.09 -20.06 -1.38
C LEU A 34 -4.95 -20.05 -0.12
N PRO A 35 -4.36 -20.15 1.07
CA PRO A 35 -5.08 -20.05 2.35
C PRO A 35 -5.25 -18.61 2.79
N GLY A 36 -5.96 -18.39 3.89
CA GLY A 36 -6.01 -17.14 4.61
C GLY A 36 -7.26 -16.31 4.35
N PHE A 37 -7.18 -15.03 4.74
CA PHE A 37 -8.26 -14.05 4.65
C PHE A 37 -7.77 -12.89 3.77
N ILE A 38 -8.31 -12.81 2.55
CA ILE A 38 -7.73 -12.01 1.46
C ILE A 38 -8.55 -10.75 1.20
N HIS A 39 -7.85 -9.61 1.08
CA HIS A 39 -8.42 -8.29 0.85
C HIS A 39 -7.78 -7.68 -0.41
N ILE A 40 -8.56 -7.56 -1.47
CA ILE A 40 -8.11 -7.15 -2.81
C ILE A 40 -7.90 -5.63 -2.90
N TYR A 41 -6.76 -5.19 -3.42
CA TYR A 41 -6.37 -3.78 -3.55
C TYR A 41 -6.81 -3.12 -4.87
N ARG A 42 -7.42 -3.84 -5.79
CA ARG A 42 -7.87 -3.33 -7.10
C ARG A 42 -8.63 -2.02 -7.01
N ASN A 43 -8.39 -1.11 -7.95
CA ASN A 43 -8.87 0.27 -8.10
C ASN A 43 -8.19 1.31 -7.17
N GLN A 44 -7.15 0.92 -6.45
CA GLN A 44 -6.37 1.83 -5.63
C GLN A 44 -4.88 1.88 -6.08
N GLU A 45 -4.57 1.30 -7.24
CA GLU A 45 -3.20 1.16 -7.75
C GLU A 45 -2.50 2.51 -7.92
N ALA A 46 -3.24 3.53 -8.36
CA ALA A 46 -2.70 4.88 -8.53
C ALA A 46 -2.28 5.52 -7.20
N ILE A 47 -2.97 5.18 -6.10
CA ILE A 47 -2.59 5.66 -4.77
C ILE A 47 -1.26 5.04 -4.36
N ALA A 48 -1.15 3.70 -4.40
CA ALA A 48 0.06 3.01 -3.98
C ALA A 48 1.27 3.45 -4.81
N VAL A 49 1.14 3.49 -6.14
CA VAL A 49 2.25 3.82 -7.03
C VAL A 49 2.59 5.29 -6.99
N GLY A 50 1.60 6.19 -6.99
CA GLY A 50 1.83 7.62 -6.85
C GLY A 50 2.49 7.98 -5.52
N ALA A 51 2.17 7.25 -4.46
CA ALA A 51 2.77 7.43 -3.14
C ALA A 51 4.23 6.95 -3.06
N CYS A 52 4.57 5.82 -3.72
CA CYS A 52 5.85 5.16 -3.55
C CYS A 52 6.86 5.44 -4.67
N LEU A 53 6.47 6.07 -5.79
CA LEU A 53 7.32 6.19 -6.99
C LEU A 53 8.66 6.89 -6.71
N ASP A 54 8.66 7.92 -5.85
CA ASP A 54 9.84 8.72 -5.47
C ASP A 54 10.46 8.28 -4.13
N MET A 55 9.96 7.21 -3.54
CA MET A 55 10.55 6.62 -2.33
C MET A 55 11.68 5.65 -2.67
N ASP A 56 12.70 5.64 -1.83
CA ASP A 56 13.82 4.68 -1.91
C ASP A 56 13.82 3.73 -0.70
N ASN A 57 14.88 2.91 -0.56
CA ASN A 57 14.98 1.93 0.52
C ASN A 57 15.32 2.56 1.90
N ASN A 58 15.61 3.87 1.97
CA ASN A 58 15.76 4.60 3.23
C ASN A 58 14.43 5.18 3.72
N ASP A 59 13.40 5.12 2.86
CA ASP A 59 12.05 5.54 3.19
C ASP A 59 11.21 4.35 3.63
N TYR A 60 10.36 4.54 4.61
CA TYR A 60 9.58 3.47 5.20
C TYR A 60 8.08 3.65 4.94
N ILE A 61 7.39 2.52 4.76
CA ILE A 61 5.93 2.51 4.72
C ILE A 61 5.35 1.53 5.74
N ALA A 62 4.24 1.91 6.38
CA ALA A 62 3.38 1.01 7.14
C ALA A 62 2.03 0.92 6.41
N SER A 63 1.57 -0.31 6.20
CA SER A 63 0.40 -0.59 5.38
C SER A 63 -0.79 -1.09 6.21
N THR A 64 -1.86 -1.46 5.53
CA THR A 64 -3.12 -1.96 6.06
C THR A 64 -3.27 -3.46 5.78
N HIS A 65 -4.43 -4.04 6.14
CA HIS A 65 -4.83 -5.40 5.74
C HIS A 65 -4.93 -5.60 4.22
N ARG A 66 -4.99 -4.52 3.44
CA ARG A 66 -5.05 -4.49 1.97
C ARG A 66 -3.68 -4.09 1.40
N GLY A 67 -2.63 -4.81 1.85
CA GLY A 67 -1.24 -4.34 1.69
C GLY A 67 -0.54 -4.71 0.40
N HIS A 68 -1.10 -5.58 -0.47
CA HIS A 68 -0.38 -6.11 -1.63
C HIS A 68 0.08 -5.00 -2.58
N GLY A 69 -0.81 -4.05 -2.90
CA GLY A 69 -0.46 -2.92 -3.77
C GLY A 69 0.66 -2.07 -3.20
N HIS A 70 0.66 -1.82 -1.90
CA HIS A 70 1.73 -1.07 -1.22
C HIS A 70 3.07 -1.80 -1.25
N CYS A 71 3.05 -3.13 -1.03
CA CYS A 71 4.25 -3.96 -1.12
C CYS A 71 4.89 -3.88 -2.51
N ILE A 72 4.09 -4.11 -3.57
CA ILE A 72 4.55 -4.06 -4.96
C ILE A 72 5.05 -2.65 -5.32
N ALA A 73 4.30 -1.61 -4.96
CA ALA A 73 4.69 -0.22 -5.21
C ALA A 73 6.00 0.16 -4.50
N LYS A 74 6.27 -0.41 -3.32
CA LYS A 74 7.51 -0.19 -2.56
C LYS A 74 8.68 -1.03 -3.07
N GLY A 75 8.43 -1.98 -3.99
CA GLY A 75 9.45 -2.77 -4.66
C GLY A 75 9.65 -4.17 -4.09
N CYS A 76 8.69 -4.71 -3.33
CA CYS A 76 8.66 -6.13 -3.01
C CYS A 76 8.44 -6.94 -4.29
N ASP A 77 9.18 -8.04 -4.46
CA ASP A 77 9.07 -8.86 -5.65
C ASP A 77 7.84 -9.79 -5.63
N LEU A 78 7.34 -10.12 -6.82
CA LEU A 78 6.10 -10.89 -6.97
C LEU A 78 6.27 -12.35 -6.50
N ASP A 79 7.46 -12.93 -6.66
CA ASP A 79 7.78 -14.28 -6.21
C ASP A 79 7.68 -14.41 -4.69
N GLY A 80 8.42 -13.54 -3.97
CA GLY A 80 8.41 -13.50 -2.51
C GLY A 80 7.03 -13.24 -1.93
N MET A 81 6.25 -12.38 -2.60
CA MET A 81 4.87 -12.12 -2.20
C MET A 81 3.98 -13.35 -2.42
N MET A 82 4.05 -14.00 -3.58
CA MET A 82 3.22 -15.18 -3.86
C MET A 82 3.58 -16.36 -2.94
N LEU A 83 4.87 -16.55 -2.65
CA LEU A 83 5.35 -17.53 -1.67
C LEU A 83 4.76 -17.26 -0.28
N GLU A 84 4.74 -15.99 0.16
CA GLU A 84 4.17 -15.64 1.47
C GLU A 84 2.67 -15.87 1.53
N LEU A 85 1.93 -15.52 0.47
CA LEU A 85 0.48 -15.77 0.38
C LEU A 85 0.16 -17.27 0.37
N ALA A 86 1.02 -18.07 -0.23
CA ALA A 86 0.91 -19.54 -0.22
C ALA A 86 1.44 -20.17 1.09
N CYS A 87 1.81 -19.38 2.08
CA CYS A 87 2.38 -19.78 3.37
C CYS A 87 3.64 -20.65 3.23
N LYS A 88 4.50 -20.36 2.25
CA LYS A 88 5.72 -21.13 1.99
C LYS A 88 6.92 -20.63 2.79
N GLN A 89 7.85 -21.53 3.13
CA GLN A 89 9.02 -21.22 3.93
C GLN A 89 9.91 -20.13 3.31
N GLU A 90 9.93 -20.01 1.99
CA GLU A 90 10.72 -19.01 1.26
C GLU A 90 10.00 -17.64 1.13
N GLY A 91 8.78 -17.48 1.65
CA GLY A 91 8.07 -16.20 1.67
C GLY A 91 8.76 -15.16 2.54
N PHE A 92 8.44 -13.89 2.35
CA PHE A 92 9.08 -12.75 3.05
C PHE A 92 9.06 -12.87 4.58
N CYS A 93 8.00 -13.44 5.14
CA CYS A 93 7.84 -13.68 6.58
C CYS A 93 7.91 -15.19 6.92
N ASN A 94 8.63 -15.97 6.12
CA ASN A 94 8.74 -17.42 6.24
C ASN A 94 7.37 -18.15 6.23
N GLY A 95 6.42 -17.62 5.46
CA GLY A 95 5.06 -18.15 5.34
C GLY A 95 4.15 -17.95 6.56
N LYS A 96 4.57 -17.11 7.52
CA LYS A 96 3.84 -16.88 8.78
C LYS A 96 2.91 -15.65 8.75
N GLY A 97 3.21 -14.68 7.87
CA GLY A 97 2.46 -13.44 7.77
C GLY A 97 1.20 -13.57 6.93
N GLY A 98 1.28 -14.30 5.83
CA GLY A 98 0.22 -14.40 4.84
C GLY A 98 -0.17 -13.04 4.25
N SER A 99 -1.37 -12.94 3.67
CA SER A 99 -1.85 -11.75 2.96
C SER A 99 -1.78 -10.46 3.76
N MET A 100 -2.14 -10.48 5.05
CA MET A 100 -2.32 -9.26 5.84
C MET A 100 -1.09 -8.80 6.62
N HIS A 101 0.04 -9.52 6.55
CA HIS A 101 1.21 -9.23 7.40
C HIS A 101 2.54 -9.33 6.65
N ILE A 102 2.52 -9.09 5.32
CA ILE A 102 3.75 -9.07 4.52
C ILE A 102 4.65 -7.93 4.99
N ALA A 103 5.91 -8.23 5.26
CA ALA A 103 6.94 -7.26 5.62
C ALA A 103 8.22 -7.55 4.84
N ASP A 104 8.89 -6.49 4.36
CA ASP A 104 10.21 -6.56 3.73
C ASP A 104 11.03 -5.33 4.13
N MET A 105 11.84 -5.51 5.17
CA MET A 105 12.69 -4.43 5.70
C MET A 105 13.77 -4.00 4.70
N SER A 106 14.16 -4.85 3.75
CA SER A 106 15.15 -4.50 2.72
C SER A 106 14.62 -3.43 1.75
N LYS A 107 13.29 -3.34 1.64
CA LYS A 107 12.58 -2.34 0.84
C LYS A 107 12.01 -1.20 1.68
N GLY A 108 12.14 -1.24 3.00
CA GLY A 108 11.49 -0.29 3.90
C GLY A 108 9.99 -0.53 4.08
N MET A 109 9.50 -1.73 3.74
CA MET A 109 8.12 -2.16 4.02
C MET A 109 8.05 -2.69 5.45
N LEU A 110 7.60 -1.86 6.40
CA LEU A 110 7.51 -2.19 7.83
C LEU A 110 6.50 -3.29 8.14
N GLY A 111 5.50 -3.43 7.28
CA GLY A 111 4.51 -4.49 7.34
C GLY A 111 3.13 -4.05 6.92
N ALA A 112 2.41 -4.97 6.28
CA ALA A 112 0.96 -4.97 6.23
C ALA A 112 0.44 -5.23 7.66
N ASN A 113 -0.72 -4.69 8.02
CA ASN A 113 -1.21 -4.78 9.40
C ASN A 113 -2.73 -4.94 9.43
N ALA A 114 -3.19 -6.05 10.00
CA ALA A 114 -4.62 -6.30 10.21
C ALA A 114 -5.19 -5.50 11.40
N ILE A 115 -4.34 -4.96 12.28
CA ILE A 115 -4.80 -4.11 13.39
C ILE A 115 -5.15 -2.73 12.85
N VAL A 116 -6.43 -2.42 12.82
CA VAL A 116 -6.96 -1.16 12.29
C VAL A 116 -6.43 0.02 13.10
N GLY A 117 -5.73 0.95 12.44
CA GLY A 117 -5.07 2.09 13.09
C GLY A 117 -3.70 1.78 13.71
N GLY A 118 -3.18 0.54 13.58
CA GLY A 118 -1.86 0.17 14.13
C GLY A 118 -0.66 0.69 13.33
N GLY A 119 -0.83 0.95 12.04
CA GLY A 119 0.25 1.43 11.15
C GLY A 119 0.83 2.80 11.50
N PRO A 120 0.01 3.84 11.77
CA PRO A 120 0.49 5.20 12.02
C PRO A 120 1.51 5.34 13.16
N PRO A 121 1.34 4.75 14.36
CA PRO A 121 2.36 4.84 15.40
C PRO A 121 3.66 4.12 15.03
N ILE A 122 3.60 3.02 14.24
CA ILE A 122 4.78 2.32 13.73
C ILE A 122 5.54 3.23 12.76
N ALA A 123 4.84 3.84 11.80
CA ALA A 123 5.43 4.79 10.86
C ALA A 123 6.00 6.04 11.58
N ALA A 124 5.35 6.52 12.64
CA ALA A 124 5.87 7.62 13.45
C ALA A 124 7.21 7.24 14.12
N GLY A 125 7.36 5.99 14.57
CA GLY A 125 8.63 5.47 15.09
C GLY A 125 9.73 5.46 14.03
N ALA A 126 9.44 5.02 12.81
CA ALA A 126 10.38 5.06 11.69
C ALA A 126 10.77 6.50 11.31
N ALA A 127 9.80 7.42 11.25
CA ALA A 127 10.05 8.84 11.00
C ALA A 127 10.92 9.47 12.10
N LEU A 128 10.67 9.12 13.37
CA LEU A 128 11.50 9.55 14.50
C LEU A 128 12.94 9.04 14.37
N THR A 129 13.11 7.79 13.95
CA THR A 129 14.42 7.20 13.68
C THR A 129 15.13 7.96 12.56
N ALA A 130 14.48 8.19 11.42
CA ALA A 130 15.05 8.94 10.31
C ALA A 130 15.48 10.35 10.73
N LYS A 131 14.64 11.03 11.50
CA LYS A 131 14.97 12.36 12.04
C LYS A 131 16.16 12.33 13.00
N THR A 132 16.18 11.37 13.93
CA THR A 132 17.23 11.26 14.96
C THR A 132 18.59 10.91 14.34
N LEU A 133 18.60 9.98 13.39
CA LEU A 133 19.81 9.56 12.68
C LEU A 133 20.18 10.48 11.51
N LYS A 134 19.32 11.47 11.18
CA LYS A 134 19.53 12.43 10.08
C LYS A 134 19.73 11.75 8.72
N THR A 135 19.01 10.67 8.45
CA THR A 135 19.12 9.92 7.19
C THR A 135 18.47 10.64 6.01
N ARG A 136 17.66 11.68 6.23
CA ARG A 136 16.76 12.33 5.26
C ARG A 136 15.64 11.41 4.74
N GLY A 137 15.49 10.21 5.27
CA GLY A 137 14.36 9.33 4.96
C GLY A 137 13.04 9.90 5.46
N VAL A 138 11.96 9.52 4.80
CA VAL A 138 10.58 9.80 5.22
C VAL A 138 9.87 8.50 5.59
N SER A 139 8.78 8.63 6.32
CA SER A 139 7.91 7.49 6.60
C SER A 139 6.49 7.81 6.18
N MET A 140 5.79 6.83 5.60
CA MET A 140 4.38 6.97 5.21
C MET A 140 3.54 5.90 5.89
N ALA A 141 2.38 6.29 6.42
CA ALA A 141 1.35 5.36 6.88
C ALA A 141 0.16 5.40 5.93
N PHE A 142 -0.22 4.25 5.38
CA PHE A 142 -1.48 4.08 4.68
C PHE A 142 -2.60 3.80 5.67
N ILE A 143 -3.74 4.48 5.53
CA ILE A 143 -4.79 4.51 6.53
C ILE A 143 -6.14 4.48 5.82
N GLY A 144 -6.94 3.45 6.03
CA GLY A 144 -8.32 3.42 5.51
C GLY A 144 -9.21 4.47 6.21
N ASP A 145 -10.32 4.83 5.56
CA ASP A 145 -11.27 5.81 6.09
C ASP A 145 -11.85 5.40 7.47
N GLY A 146 -12.16 4.12 7.66
CA GLY A 146 -12.57 3.61 8.99
C GLY A 146 -11.44 3.68 10.02
N ALA A 147 -10.21 3.34 9.63
CA ALA A 147 -9.04 3.43 10.51
C ALA A 147 -8.76 4.87 10.97
N SER A 148 -9.13 5.87 10.18
CA SER A 148 -8.92 7.27 10.50
C SER A 148 -9.59 7.70 11.82
N ASP A 149 -10.57 6.94 12.31
CA ASP A 149 -11.29 7.22 13.56
C ASP A 149 -10.67 6.54 14.81
N GLN A 150 -9.61 5.76 14.64
CA GLN A 150 -8.92 5.15 15.77
C GLN A 150 -8.13 6.19 16.58
N GLY A 151 -8.14 6.04 17.91
CA GLY A 151 -7.40 6.93 18.82
C GLY A 151 -5.91 6.97 18.53
N THR A 152 -5.32 5.83 18.17
CA THR A 152 -3.90 5.70 17.80
C THR A 152 -3.51 6.58 16.60
N VAL A 153 -4.42 6.81 15.65
CA VAL A 153 -4.20 7.74 14.53
C VAL A 153 -4.12 9.19 15.04
N ALA A 154 -5.04 9.59 15.93
CA ALA A 154 -5.03 10.92 16.52
C ALA A 154 -3.77 11.18 17.36
N GLU A 155 -3.30 10.18 18.11
CA GLU A 155 -2.05 10.24 18.88
C GLU A 155 -0.84 10.37 17.95
N ALA A 156 -0.80 9.61 16.86
CA ALA A 156 0.28 9.69 15.87
C ALA A 156 0.31 11.05 15.14
N LEU A 157 -0.86 11.62 14.77
CA LEU A 157 -0.95 12.96 14.18
C LEU A 157 -0.36 14.01 15.11
N ASN A 158 -0.77 14.01 16.38
CA ASN A 158 -0.26 14.93 17.39
C ASN A 158 1.27 14.79 17.59
N LEU A 159 1.74 13.56 17.75
CA LEU A 159 3.17 13.28 17.92
C LEU A 159 3.99 13.75 16.72
N ALA A 160 3.52 13.47 15.51
CA ALA A 160 4.21 13.85 14.28
C ALA A 160 4.32 15.38 14.14
N VAL A 161 3.27 16.12 14.48
CA VAL A 161 3.30 17.61 14.45
C VAL A 161 4.23 18.18 15.52
N VAL A 162 4.06 17.74 16.79
CA VAL A 162 4.86 18.24 17.92
C VAL A 162 6.35 18.02 17.69
N LEU A 163 6.72 16.84 17.18
CA LEU A 163 8.12 16.49 16.92
C LEU A 163 8.57 16.89 15.50
N LYS A 164 7.71 17.47 14.65
CA LYS A 164 8.01 17.79 13.24
C LYS A 164 8.65 16.58 12.53
N LEU A 165 7.96 15.44 12.60
CA LEU A 165 8.46 14.21 11.99
C LEU A 165 8.35 14.26 10.46
N PRO A 166 9.31 13.70 9.71
CA PRO A 166 9.22 13.53 8.26
C PRO A 166 8.22 12.38 7.93
N MET A 167 6.95 12.62 8.21
CA MET A 167 5.90 11.60 8.12
C MET A 167 4.77 12.05 7.21
N ILE A 168 4.24 11.09 6.44
CA ILE A 168 3.10 11.29 5.54
C ILE A 168 1.97 10.38 6.00
N PHE A 169 0.78 10.96 6.19
CA PHE A 169 -0.46 10.25 6.48
C PHE A 169 -1.25 10.13 5.18
N MET A 170 -1.19 8.97 4.52
CA MET A 170 -1.92 8.68 3.29
C MET A 170 -3.25 8.02 3.63
N TYR A 171 -4.35 8.76 3.54
CA TYR A 171 -5.68 8.22 3.75
C TYR A 171 -6.27 7.70 2.45
N GLU A 172 -6.61 6.42 2.43
CA GLU A 172 -7.32 5.77 1.34
C GLU A 172 -8.82 5.78 1.65
N ASN A 173 -9.50 6.85 1.25
CA ASN A 173 -10.93 7.00 1.50
C ASN A 173 -11.74 6.33 0.39
N ASN A 174 -12.16 5.10 0.64
CA ASN A 174 -13.04 4.35 -0.26
C ASN A 174 -14.50 4.30 0.22
N PHE A 175 -14.85 5.12 1.22
CA PHE A 175 -16.17 5.32 1.81
C PHE A 175 -16.79 4.12 2.52
N TYR A 176 -16.04 3.04 2.73
CA TYR A 176 -16.55 1.85 3.42
C TYR A 176 -15.55 1.30 4.42
N ALA A 177 -15.90 1.44 5.71
CA ALA A 177 -15.25 0.72 6.80
C ALA A 177 -15.90 -0.67 6.92
N GLU A 178 -15.28 -1.68 6.34
CA GLU A 178 -15.82 -3.04 6.20
C GLU A 178 -17.21 -3.00 5.54
N PHE A 179 -18.29 -3.15 6.29
CA PHE A 179 -19.69 -3.14 5.83
C PHE A 179 -20.40 -1.81 6.09
N THR A 180 -19.74 -0.88 6.78
CA THR A 180 -20.33 0.39 7.18
C THR A 180 -19.95 1.49 6.20
N LYS A 181 -20.94 2.06 5.52
CA LYS A 181 -20.74 3.24 4.66
C LYS A 181 -20.26 4.40 5.52
N ASN A 182 -19.15 5.03 5.13
CA ASN A 182 -18.64 6.21 5.81
C ASN A 182 -19.58 7.41 5.50
N PRO A 183 -20.23 8.00 6.52
CA PRO A 183 -21.13 9.13 6.31
C PRO A 183 -20.41 10.46 6.14
N LYS A 184 -19.09 10.50 6.28
CA LYS A 184 -18.32 11.75 6.19
C LYS A 184 -18.21 12.19 4.73
N PRO A 185 -18.36 13.48 4.43
CA PRO A 185 -18.08 14.01 3.10
C PRO A 185 -16.60 13.91 2.77
N GLU A 186 -16.29 13.94 1.47
CA GLU A 186 -14.91 14.05 0.95
C GLU A 186 -14.19 15.22 1.60
N GLY A 187 -12.89 15.05 1.87
CA GLY A 187 -12.05 16.08 2.49
C GLY A 187 -12.18 16.17 4.01
N ARG A 188 -13.15 15.51 4.63
CA ARG A 188 -13.36 15.61 6.09
C ARG A 188 -12.23 14.99 6.88
N ILE A 189 -11.57 13.95 6.36
CA ILE A 189 -10.42 13.31 7.00
C ILE A 189 -9.22 14.26 6.92
N ALA A 190 -8.94 14.83 5.74
CA ALA A 190 -7.89 15.82 5.54
C ALA A 190 -8.09 17.06 6.42
N GLU A 191 -9.33 17.61 6.49
CA GLU A 191 -9.66 18.74 7.36
C GLU A 191 -9.34 18.44 8.82
N ARG A 192 -9.70 17.25 9.31
CA ARG A 192 -9.40 16.83 10.68
C ARG A 192 -7.89 16.70 10.92
N ALA A 193 -7.14 16.14 9.99
CA ALA A 193 -5.69 16.08 10.10
C ALA A 193 -5.06 17.48 10.07
N GLY A 194 -5.55 18.38 9.21
CA GLY A 194 -5.13 19.78 9.14
C GLY A 194 -5.35 20.55 10.46
N ALA A 195 -6.37 20.20 11.24
CA ALA A 195 -6.64 20.82 12.53
C ALA A 195 -5.51 20.61 13.57
N TYR A 196 -4.63 19.61 13.37
CA TYR A 196 -3.41 19.44 14.16
C TYR A 196 -2.28 20.42 13.77
N GLY A 197 -2.44 21.19 12.68
CA GLY A 197 -1.47 22.18 12.23
C GLY A 197 -0.48 21.71 11.16
N MET A 198 -0.78 20.60 10.46
CA MET A 198 -0.01 20.15 9.29
C MET A 198 -0.72 20.50 7.98
N PRO A 199 -0.01 20.63 6.87
CA PRO A 199 -0.64 20.67 5.55
C PRO A 199 -1.49 19.43 5.31
N ALA A 200 -2.68 19.62 4.71
CA ALA A 200 -3.59 18.54 4.39
C ALA A 200 -4.22 18.82 3.03
N VAL A 201 -4.22 17.83 2.15
CA VAL A 201 -4.75 17.94 0.78
C VAL A 201 -5.68 16.78 0.46
N VAL A 202 -6.60 17.01 -0.46
CA VAL A 202 -7.51 15.99 -1.00
C VAL A 202 -7.18 15.80 -2.47
N VAL A 203 -7.09 14.56 -2.92
CA VAL A 203 -6.79 14.20 -4.31
C VAL A 203 -7.75 13.12 -4.82
N ASP A 204 -8.00 13.10 -6.13
CA ASP A 204 -8.61 11.95 -6.78
C ASP A 204 -7.62 10.78 -6.74
N GLY A 205 -7.90 9.75 -5.94
CA GLY A 205 -7.06 8.58 -5.78
C GLY A 205 -7.00 7.67 -7.01
N SER A 206 -7.84 7.92 -8.03
CA SER A 206 -7.77 7.24 -9.32
C SER A 206 -6.92 8.00 -10.36
N ASP A 207 -6.52 9.24 -10.06
CA ASP A 207 -5.56 10.03 -10.86
C ASP A 207 -4.14 9.86 -10.30
N PHE A 208 -3.36 9.00 -10.95
CA PHE A 208 -1.96 8.80 -10.60
C PHE A 208 -1.16 10.10 -10.51
N PHE A 209 -1.37 11.01 -11.46
CA PHE A 209 -0.59 12.24 -11.53
C PHE A 209 -0.92 13.22 -10.40
N ALA A 210 -2.18 13.25 -9.97
CA ALA A 210 -2.60 14.07 -8.83
C ALA A 210 -2.03 13.50 -7.52
N VAL A 211 -2.12 12.17 -7.32
CA VAL A 211 -1.55 11.50 -6.15
C VAL A 211 -0.04 11.68 -6.10
N HIS A 212 0.66 11.43 -7.21
CA HIS A 212 2.11 11.53 -7.27
C HIS A 212 2.61 12.95 -6.99
N ALA A 213 1.95 13.98 -7.55
CA ALA A 213 2.32 15.36 -7.30
C ALA A 213 2.20 15.73 -5.80
N ALA A 214 1.10 15.36 -5.16
CA ALA A 214 0.88 15.60 -3.73
C ALA A 214 1.91 14.85 -2.86
N CYS A 215 2.22 13.59 -3.22
CA CYS A 215 3.19 12.79 -2.48
C CYS A 215 4.62 13.30 -2.64
N ARG A 216 5.03 13.72 -3.85
CA ARG A 216 6.34 14.33 -4.10
C ARG A 216 6.54 15.56 -3.24
N GLU A 217 5.58 16.47 -3.21
CA GLU A 217 5.65 17.68 -2.36
C GLU A 217 5.74 17.29 -0.86
N ALA A 218 4.96 16.29 -0.42
CA ALA A 218 4.99 15.84 0.96
C ALA A 218 6.33 15.18 1.34
N ILE A 219 6.92 14.38 0.43
CA ILE A 219 8.23 13.74 0.59
C ILE A 219 9.33 14.81 0.68
N GLU A 220 9.36 15.76 -0.25
CA GLU A 220 10.32 16.86 -0.25
C GLU A 220 10.22 17.69 1.02
N ARG A 221 9.00 18.07 1.42
CA ARG A 221 8.74 18.78 2.67
C ARG A 221 9.27 18.00 3.89
N GLY A 222 9.02 16.69 3.95
CA GLY A 222 9.51 15.84 5.04
C GLY A 222 11.04 15.81 5.10
N ARG A 223 11.70 15.61 3.96
CA ARG A 223 13.17 15.57 3.83
C ARG A 223 13.84 16.88 4.20
N ASP A 224 13.16 18.00 3.98
CA ASP A 224 13.65 19.35 4.32
C ASP A 224 13.30 19.78 5.75
N GLY A 225 12.73 18.87 6.56
CA GLY A 225 12.41 19.15 7.97
C GLY A 225 11.14 19.99 8.17
N GLY A 226 10.31 20.13 7.14
CA GLY A 226 9.04 20.86 7.17
C GLY A 226 7.94 20.19 8.00
N GLY A 227 8.18 18.98 8.52
CA GLY A 227 7.24 18.23 9.34
C GLY A 227 6.26 17.39 8.52
N PRO A 228 5.19 16.86 9.16
CA PRO A 228 4.29 15.92 8.52
C PRO A 228 3.34 16.57 7.51
N THR A 229 2.76 15.74 6.63
CA THR A 229 1.70 16.11 5.68
C THR A 229 0.63 15.03 5.69
N ALA A 230 -0.64 15.41 5.54
CA ALA A 230 -1.77 14.51 5.35
C ALA A 230 -2.30 14.60 3.91
N ILE A 231 -2.59 13.47 3.31
CA ILE A 231 -3.17 13.37 1.97
C ILE A 231 -4.38 12.45 2.06
N GLU A 232 -5.56 12.94 1.67
CA GLU A 232 -6.77 12.14 1.54
C GLU A 232 -7.00 11.82 0.06
N ALA A 233 -6.76 10.57 -0.31
CA ALA A 233 -6.98 10.05 -1.65
C ALA A 233 -8.38 9.41 -1.73
N ILE A 234 -9.26 10.03 -2.54
CA ILE A 234 -10.61 9.56 -2.75
C ILE A 234 -10.59 8.43 -3.76
N SER A 235 -11.10 7.27 -3.39
CA SER A 235 -11.08 6.08 -4.24
C SER A 235 -12.37 5.26 -4.11
N ALA A 236 -12.43 4.16 -4.82
CA ALA A 236 -13.53 3.21 -4.74
C ALA A 236 -12.99 1.79 -4.57
N ARG A 237 -13.53 1.08 -3.59
CA ARG A 237 -13.25 -0.34 -3.42
C ARG A 237 -13.95 -1.15 -4.49
N TYR A 238 -13.18 -1.83 -5.36
CA TYR A 238 -13.73 -2.56 -6.52
C TYR A 238 -14.52 -3.81 -6.12
N TYR A 239 -13.93 -4.65 -5.27
CA TYR A 239 -14.54 -5.86 -4.71
C TYR A 239 -15.16 -5.61 -3.34
N GLY A 240 -15.61 -6.66 -2.68
CA GLY A 240 -16.06 -6.64 -1.29
C GLY A 240 -14.94 -6.24 -0.31
N HIS A 241 -15.24 -6.28 0.97
CA HIS A 241 -14.22 -6.02 1.99
C HIS A 241 -13.13 -7.08 1.94
N PHE A 242 -13.53 -8.34 1.86
CA PHE A 242 -12.67 -9.51 1.67
C PHE A 242 -13.19 -10.39 0.54
N GLU A 243 -12.40 -11.36 0.09
CA GLU A 243 -12.83 -12.31 -0.94
C GLU A 243 -13.86 -13.28 -0.34
N GLY A 244 -15.07 -13.27 -0.89
CA GLY A 244 -16.25 -13.98 -0.36
C GLY A 244 -17.32 -13.05 0.23
N ASP A 245 -17.06 -11.74 0.36
CA ASP A 245 -18.05 -10.75 0.77
C ASP A 245 -19.12 -10.56 -0.32
N ALA A 246 -20.39 -10.84 0.01
CA ALA A 246 -21.52 -10.73 -0.90
C ALA A 246 -21.91 -9.29 -1.25
N GLN A 247 -21.37 -8.28 -0.56
CA GLN A 247 -21.60 -6.85 -0.79
C GLN A 247 -23.08 -6.40 -0.73
N ALA A 248 -23.94 -7.11 0.01
CA ALA A 248 -25.36 -6.80 0.11
C ALA A 248 -25.67 -5.41 0.73
N TYR A 249 -24.67 -4.78 1.33
CA TYR A 249 -24.75 -3.43 1.94
C TYR A 249 -24.42 -2.30 0.97
N ARG A 250 -24.06 -2.61 -0.30
CA ARG A 250 -23.71 -1.62 -1.33
C ARG A 250 -24.76 -1.55 -2.39
N ASP A 251 -24.98 -0.34 -2.90
CA ASP A 251 -25.84 -0.12 -4.05
C ASP A 251 -25.16 -0.62 -5.35
N THR A 252 -25.89 -1.39 -6.16
CA THR A 252 -25.35 -2.03 -7.36
C THR A 252 -24.99 -1.02 -8.46
N GLU A 253 -25.79 0.04 -8.63
CA GLU A 253 -25.53 1.07 -9.65
C GLU A 253 -24.32 1.92 -9.23
N GLU A 254 -24.23 2.27 -7.93
CA GLU A 254 -23.07 2.94 -7.38
C GLU A 254 -21.78 2.12 -7.62
N MET A 255 -21.81 0.82 -7.34
CA MET A 255 -20.68 -0.07 -7.57
C MET A 255 -20.24 -0.12 -9.04
N GLN A 256 -21.20 -0.27 -9.96
CA GLN A 256 -20.90 -0.33 -11.39
C GLN A 256 -20.28 0.98 -11.90
N ARG A 257 -20.84 2.11 -11.49
CA ARG A 257 -20.31 3.42 -11.83
C ARG A 257 -18.87 3.59 -11.29
N GLN A 258 -18.65 3.30 -10.02
CA GLN A 258 -17.35 3.40 -9.38
C GLN A 258 -16.27 2.50 -10.03
N ARG A 259 -16.66 1.32 -10.51
CA ARG A 259 -15.77 0.39 -11.23
C ARG A 259 -15.27 0.94 -12.55
N ILE A 260 -16.11 1.71 -13.25
CA ILE A 260 -15.78 2.28 -14.56
C ILE A 260 -15.06 3.62 -14.38
N GLU A 261 -15.66 4.53 -13.62
CA GLU A 261 -15.16 5.90 -13.45
C GLU A 261 -13.91 5.97 -12.54
N GLY A 262 -13.79 5.03 -11.61
CA GLY A 262 -12.67 4.94 -10.66
C GLY A 262 -11.49 4.09 -11.11
N ASP A 263 -11.49 3.53 -12.34
CA ASP A 263 -10.38 2.69 -12.79
C ASP A 263 -9.14 3.54 -13.16
N PRO A 264 -8.03 3.42 -12.42
CA PRO A 264 -6.86 4.27 -12.65
C PRO A 264 -6.05 3.93 -13.89
N LEU A 265 -6.06 2.67 -14.37
CA LEU A 265 -5.25 2.28 -15.54
C LEU A 265 -5.72 2.92 -16.85
N PRO A 266 -7.02 2.85 -17.22
CA PRO A 266 -7.52 3.59 -18.39
C PRO A 266 -7.35 5.11 -18.26
N LYS A 267 -7.56 5.68 -17.06
CA LYS A 267 -7.33 7.11 -16.81
C LYS A 267 -5.87 7.49 -17.06
N PHE A 268 -4.92 6.70 -16.55
CA PHE A 268 -3.50 6.95 -16.75
C PHE A 268 -3.12 6.95 -18.23
N LEU A 269 -3.54 5.93 -18.98
CA LEU A 269 -3.23 5.80 -20.42
C LEU A 269 -3.91 6.86 -21.28
N ALA A 270 -5.06 7.39 -20.87
CA ALA A 270 -5.77 8.45 -21.56
C ALA A 270 -5.22 9.85 -21.27
N ASP A 271 -4.41 10.01 -20.23
CA ASP A 271 -3.86 11.32 -19.86
C ASP A 271 -2.79 11.79 -20.85
N PRO A 272 -2.85 13.05 -21.31
CA PRO A 272 -1.83 13.60 -22.22
C PRO A 272 -0.39 13.49 -21.70
N ARG A 273 -0.19 13.49 -20.39
CA ARG A 273 1.13 13.33 -19.74
C ARG A 273 1.71 11.93 -19.95
N ALA A 274 0.88 10.91 -20.22
CA ALA A 274 1.30 9.55 -20.52
C ALA A 274 1.50 9.28 -22.02
N SER A 275 1.37 10.27 -22.90
CA SER A 275 1.43 10.13 -24.37
C SER A 275 2.76 9.56 -24.91
N ALA A 276 3.82 9.53 -24.11
CA ALA A 276 5.08 8.89 -24.45
C ALA A 276 5.04 7.35 -24.38
N LEU A 277 3.96 6.76 -23.82
CA LEU A 277 3.72 5.32 -23.78
C LEU A 277 2.94 4.89 -25.02
N ASP A 278 3.61 4.31 -25.99
CA ASP A 278 2.98 3.73 -27.18
C ASP A 278 2.37 2.34 -26.87
N ALA A 279 1.43 1.93 -27.71
CA ALA A 279 0.72 0.66 -27.54
C ALA A 279 1.63 -0.58 -27.56
N GLU A 280 2.75 -0.51 -28.26
CA GLU A 280 3.74 -1.61 -28.30
C GLU A 280 4.45 -1.74 -26.96
N THR A 281 4.92 -0.62 -26.39
CA THR A 281 5.52 -0.60 -25.04
C THR A 281 4.55 -1.13 -23.98
N VAL A 282 3.29 -0.72 -24.03
CA VAL A 282 2.23 -1.21 -23.11
C VAL A 282 2.06 -2.73 -23.25
N ALA A 283 1.91 -3.24 -24.48
CA ALA A 283 1.75 -4.68 -24.72
C ALA A 283 2.94 -5.52 -24.26
N GLN A 284 4.17 -5.01 -24.44
CA GLN A 284 5.38 -5.67 -23.96
C GLN A 284 5.42 -5.73 -22.43
N ILE A 285 5.04 -4.66 -21.75
CA ILE A 285 4.96 -4.63 -20.27
C ILE A 285 3.94 -5.64 -19.79
N ASP A 286 2.74 -5.66 -20.39
CA ASP A 286 1.67 -6.57 -20.02
C ASP A 286 2.09 -8.04 -20.16
N ALA A 287 2.75 -8.40 -21.25
CA ALA A 287 3.25 -9.75 -21.49
C ALA A 287 4.30 -10.17 -20.45
N GLN A 288 5.25 -9.28 -20.11
CA GLN A 288 6.26 -9.54 -19.09
C GLN A 288 5.67 -9.74 -17.69
N ILE A 289 4.62 -8.99 -17.36
CA ILE A 289 3.93 -9.13 -16.07
C ILE A 289 3.22 -10.50 -16.00
N GLN A 290 2.55 -10.92 -17.05
CA GLN A 290 1.89 -12.23 -17.08
C GLN A 290 2.91 -13.38 -16.92
N GLU A 291 4.03 -13.32 -17.65
CA GLU A 291 5.11 -14.31 -17.52
C GLU A 291 5.66 -14.36 -16.07
N ALA A 292 5.92 -13.20 -15.48
CA ALA A 292 6.40 -13.12 -14.09
C ALA A 292 5.39 -13.70 -13.08
N LEU A 293 4.09 -13.46 -13.29
CA LEU A 293 3.05 -14.00 -12.42
C LEU A 293 2.87 -15.51 -12.59
N ASP A 294 2.95 -16.03 -13.82
CA ASP A 294 2.91 -17.46 -14.05
C ASP A 294 4.07 -18.16 -13.32
N HIS A 295 5.28 -17.60 -13.44
CA HIS A 295 6.46 -18.08 -12.72
C HIS A 295 6.26 -18.03 -11.20
N ALA A 296 5.78 -16.90 -10.67
CA ALA A 296 5.58 -16.72 -9.23
C ALA A 296 4.58 -17.76 -8.66
N VAL A 297 3.48 -18.01 -9.36
CA VAL A 297 2.48 -19.01 -8.96
C VAL A 297 3.05 -20.43 -9.03
N GLU A 298 3.71 -20.79 -10.13
CA GLU A 298 4.32 -22.13 -10.30
C GLU A 298 5.34 -22.39 -9.19
N ARG A 299 6.19 -21.41 -8.92
CA ARG A 299 7.19 -21.48 -7.86
C ARG A 299 6.53 -21.63 -6.48
N ALA A 300 5.52 -20.83 -6.17
CA ALA A 300 4.84 -20.86 -4.88
C ALA A 300 4.12 -22.19 -4.64
N LEU A 301 3.49 -22.77 -5.68
CA LEU A 301 2.81 -24.05 -5.56
C LEU A 301 3.77 -25.24 -5.43
N ALA A 302 5.01 -25.10 -5.95
CA ALA A 302 6.04 -26.15 -5.88
C ALA A 302 6.92 -26.05 -4.63
N ALA A 303 6.92 -24.91 -3.94
CA ALA A 303 7.81 -24.66 -2.79
C ALA A 303 7.38 -25.44 -1.54
N ASP A 304 8.36 -25.68 -0.65
CA ASP A 304 8.16 -26.39 0.60
C ASP A 304 7.34 -25.61 1.62
N ASP A 305 6.51 -26.31 2.38
CA ASP A 305 5.83 -25.77 3.55
C ASP A 305 6.81 -25.58 4.71
N PRO A 306 6.60 -24.60 5.61
CA PRO A 306 7.38 -24.44 6.80
C PRO A 306 7.33 -25.69 7.70
N THR A 307 8.48 -26.09 8.23
CA THR A 307 8.55 -27.21 9.19
C THR A 307 8.03 -26.78 10.57
N PRO A 308 7.51 -27.71 11.41
CA PRO A 308 6.92 -27.35 12.71
C PRO A 308 7.84 -26.61 13.67
N ASP A 309 9.16 -26.81 13.60
CA ASP A 309 10.14 -26.07 14.41
C ASP A 309 10.20 -24.58 14.07
N LYS A 310 9.84 -24.22 12.84
CA LYS A 310 9.77 -22.80 12.41
C LYS A 310 8.65 -22.00 13.10
N LEU A 311 7.69 -22.67 13.73
CA LEU A 311 6.63 -22.00 14.48
C LEU A 311 7.16 -21.08 15.59
N TYR A 312 8.31 -21.44 16.17
CA TYR A 312 8.91 -20.73 17.31
C TYR A 312 10.06 -19.80 16.91
N THR A 313 10.45 -19.74 15.64
CA THR A 313 11.48 -18.82 15.14
C THR A 313 10.92 -17.46 14.79
N ASP A 314 11.77 -16.44 14.69
CA ASP A 314 11.46 -15.10 14.18
C ASP A 314 10.38 -14.31 14.97
N VAL A 315 10.06 -14.76 16.19
CA VAL A 315 9.13 -14.05 17.10
C VAL A 315 9.87 -13.02 17.94
N TYR A 316 11.05 -13.41 18.45
CA TYR A 316 11.92 -12.53 19.24
C TYR A 316 13.36 -12.66 18.76
N ILE A 317 14.10 -11.56 18.86
CA ILE A 317 15.55 -11.60 18.67
C ILE A 317 16.17 -12.13 19.95
N ASN A 318 16.84 -13.29 19.88
CA ASN A 318 17.63 -13.83 20.95
C ASN A 318 19.04 -13.25 20.85
N TYR A 319 19.38 -12.28 21.69
CA TYR A 319 20.75 -11.82 21.86
C TYR A 319 21.49 -12.83 22.75
N GLU A 320 22.20 -13.78 22.15
CA GLU A 320 23.12 -14.62 22.92
C GLU A 320 24.22 -13.73 23.52
N GLY A 321 24.24 -13.57 24.84
CA GLY A 321 25.28 -12.86 25.58
C GLY A 321 24.94 -11.48 26.11
N GLU A 322 23.81 -10.86 25.77
CA GLU A 322 23.38 -9.60 26.38
C GLU A 322 22.21 -9.82 27.35
N LEU A 323 22.53 -10.16 28.60
CA LEU A 323 21.61 -9.92 29.70
C LEU A 323 21.40 -8.41 29.77
N ARG A 324 20.17 -7.94 29.48
CA ARG A 324 19.76 -6.56 29.78
C ARG A 324 20.00 -6.34 31.30
N ARG A 325 21.01 -5.58 31.61
CA ARG A 325 21.25 -5.07 32.95
C ARG A 325 20.37 -3.86 33.20
#